data_685d3956ed5a165d69963bf2a0b061c1
#
_entry.id   685d3956ed5a165d69963bf2a0b061c1
#
_cell.length_a   1.000
_cell.length_b   1.000
_cell.length_c   1.000
_cell.angle_alpha   90.00
_cell.angle_beta   90.00
_cell.angle_gamma   90.00
#
_symmetry.space_group_name_H-M   'P 1'
#
loop_
_entity.id
_entity.type
_entity.pdbx_description
1 polymer ?
#
loop_
_entity_poly.entity_id
_entity_poly.type
_entity_poly.pdbx_seq_one_letter_code
_entity_poly.pdbx_strand_id
1 'polypeptide(L)'
;MNREREYDLIITVVNRGFADAAVEAAKRAGAQGGTIFYARGTGIHEVEKFFGITIQPEKEVVLNLVKHPLTKQIMHAIVEEAGLATPGRGLSFALPVEDVVGILHHVDVEELLKQNPDSE
;
A
#
# COMPACT_ATOMS: atom_id res chain seq x y z
N MET A 1 -12.02 -19.53 16.88
CA MET A 1 -12.69 -19.88 15.62
C MET A 1 -11.98 -19.22 14.45
N ASN A 2 -11.56 -20.03 13.49
CA ASN A 2 -10.89 -19.50 12.32
C ASN A 2 -11.93 -19.04 11.30
N ARG A 3 -11.92 -17.77 11.06
CA ARG A 3 -12.76 -17.16 10.06
C ARG A 3 -11.86 -16.77 8.89
N GLU A 4 -12.19 -17.23 7.70
CA GLU A 4 -11.43 -16.81 6.54
C GLU A 4 -11.59 -15.32 6.35
N ARG A 5 -10.46 -14.62 6.29
CA ARG A 5 -10.50 -13.19 6.05
C ARG A 5 -10.73 -12.93 4.56
N GLU A 6 -11.66 -12.04 4.27
CA GLU A 6 -11.98 -11.65 2.91
C GLU A 6 -11.13 -10.48 2.44
N TYR A 7 -10.70 -9.65 3.37
CA TYR A 7 -10.04 -8.39 3.05
C TYR A 7 -8.78 -8.20 3.87
N ASP A 8 -7.84 -7.51 3.25
CA ASP A 8 -6.64 -7.01 3.92
C ASP A 8 -6.57 -5.50 3.73
N LEU A 9 -5.94 -4.83 4.67
CA LEU A 9 -5.59 -3.42 4.55
C LEU A 9 -4.09 -3.33 4.25
N ILE A 10 -3.76 -2.79 3.09
CA ILE A 10 -2.38 -2.52 2.75
C ILE A 10 -2.08 -1.08 3.13
N ILE A 11 -1.06 -0.88 3.93
CA ILE A 11 -0.60 0.43 4.34
C ILE A 11 0.78 0.65 3.71
N THR A 12 0.90 1.67 2.89
CA THR A 12 2.15 1.99 2.22
C THR A 12 2.58 3.38 2.64
N VAL A 13 3.80 3.48 3.17
CA VAL A 13 4.37 4.75 3.59
C VAL A 13 5.51 5.08 2.64
N VAL A 14 5.42 6.19 1.96
CA VAL A 14 6.40 6.61 0.95
C VAL A 14 6.79 8.05 1.19
N ASN A 15 7.87 8.46 0.56
CA ASN A 15 8.27 9.86 0.55
C ASN A 15 7.27 10.67 -0.26
N ARG A 16 7.16 11.95 0.09
CA ARG A 16 6.26 12.85 -0.62
C ARG A 16 6.52 12.81 -2.13
N GLY A 17 5.46 12.69 -2.90
CA GLY A 17 5.53 12.62 -4.36
C GLY A 17 5.42 11.22 -4.93
N PHE A 18 5.49 10.18 -4.09
CA PHE A 18 5.46 8.80 -4.58
C PHE A 18 4.14 8.07 -4.34
N ALA A 19 3.17 8.72 -3.67
CA ALA A 19 1.89 8.07 -3.38
C ALA A 19 1.10 7.78 -4.65
N ASP A 20 1.11 8.67 -5.62
CA ASP A 20 0.35 8.45 -6.84
C ASP A 20 0.84 7.22 -7.60
N ALA A 21 2.15 7.02 -7.65
CA ALA A 21 2.71 5.83 -8.28
C ALA A 21 2.25 4.56 -7.55
N ALA A 22 2.22 4.59 -6.22
CA ALA A 22 1.75 3.46 -5.43
C ALA A 22 0.28 3.16 -5.67
N VAL A 23 -0.56 4.20 -5.72
CA VAL A 23 -2.00 4.04 -5.98
C VAL A 23 -2.23 3.46 -7.37
N GLU A 24 -1.56 3.99 -8.38
CA GLU A 24 -1.72 3.50 -9.75
C GLU A 24 -1.27 2.05 -9.88
N ALA A 25 -0.16 1.69 -9.25
CA ALA A 25 0.32 0.32 -9.26
C ALA A 25 -0.70 -0.62 -8.60
N ALA A 26 -1.23 -0.21 -7.46
CA ALA A 26 -2.21 -1.00 -6.73
C ALA A 26 -3.47 -1.21 -7.57
N LYS A 27 -3.96 -0.17 -8.24
CA LYS A 27 -5.15 -0.27 -9.08
C LYS A 27 -4.93 -1.21 -10.25
N ARG A 28 -3.79 -1.13 -10.91
CA ARG A 28 -3.48 -2.04 -12.03
C ARG A 28 -3.43 -3.50 -11.57
N ALA A 29 -3.05 -3.73 -10.34
CA ALA A 29 -2.94 -5.09 -9.79
C ALA A 29 -4.25 -5.59 -9.16
N GLY A 30 -5.30 -4.79 -9.14
CA GLY A 30 -6.61 -5.23 -8.71
C GLY A 30 -7.25 -4.44 -7.57
N ALA A 31 -6.57 -3.45 -7.00
CA ALA A 31 -7.18 -2.60 -5.99
C ALA A 31 -8.20 -1.66 -6.64
N GLN A 32 -9.29 -1.36 -5.93
CA GLN A 32 -10.34 -0.49 -6.46
C GLN A 32 -10.06 0.99 -6.24
N GLY A 33 -9.03 1.31 -5.53
CA GLY A 33 -8.65 2.68 -5.25
C GLY A 33 -7.78 2.74 -4.02
N GLY A 34 -7.52 3.93 -3.54
CA GLY A 34 -6.73 4.12 -2.35
C GLY A 34 -7.02 5.46 -1.72
N THR A 35 -6.74 5.56 -0.44
CA THR A 35 -6.86 6.81 0.30
C THR A 35 -5.46 7.30 0.61
N ILE A 36 -5.17 8.55 0.28
CA ILE A 36 -3.85 9.14 0.52
C ILE A 36 -4.00 10.21 1.59
N PHE A 37 -3.08 10.22 2.55
CA PHE A 37 -2.98 11.33 3.48
C PHE A 37 -1.53 11.67 3.75
N TYR A 38 -1.31 12.90 4.17
CA TYR A 38 0.04 13.38 4.44
C TYR A 38 0.43 13.08 5.87
N ALA A 39 1.70 12.77 6.06
CA ALA A 39 2.23 12.46 7.37
C ALA A 39 3.67 12.97 7.46
N ARG A 40 4.24 12.85 8.63
CA ARG A 40 5.65 13.09 8.86
C ARG A 40 6.22 11.92 9.61
N GLY A 41 7.43 11.58 9.30
CA GLY A 41 8.09 10.49 10.00
C GLY A 41 9.54 10.44 9.60
N THR A 42 10.29 9.63 10.33
CA THR A 42 11.72 9.49 10.05
C THR A 42 12.09 8.02 9.97
N GLY A 43 12.87 7.69 8.95
CA GLY A 43 13.61 6.45 8.95
C GLY A 43 14.87 6.60 9.80
N ILE A 44 15.66 5.56 9.85
CA ILE A 44 16.86 5.54 10.68
C ILE A 44 17.82 6.68 10.35
N HIS A 45 17.91 7.06 9.09
CA HIS A 45 18.89 8.03 8.60
C HIS A 45 18.27 9.30 8.06
N GLU A 46 17.01 9.58 8.37
CA GLU A 46 16.28 10.68 7.76
C GLU A 46 16.13 11.91 8.64
N VAL A 47 16.73 11.91 9.83
CA VAL A 47 16.65 13.08 10.71
C VAL A 47 17.69 14.11 10.27
N GLU A 48 17.21 15.29 9.91
CA GLU A 48 18.08 16.40 9.54
C GLU A 48 17.89 17.54 10.53
N LYS A 49 18.98 18.18 10.90
CA LYS A 49 18.96 19.39 11.71
C LYS A 49 19.41 20.55 10.87
N PHE A 50 18.59 21.57 10.85
CA PHE A 50 18.88 22.80 10.12
C PHE A 50 18.80 23.95 11.11
N PHE A 51 19.92 24.64 11.33
CA PHE A 51 20.03 25.71 12.32
C PHE A 51 19.53 25.33 13.71
N GLY A 52 19.85 24.11 14.15
CA GLY A 52 19.42 23.60 15.45
C GLY A 52 17.98 23.10 15.50
N ILE A 53 17.26 23.17 14.40
CA ILE A 53 15.88 22.68 14.31
C ILE A 53 15.88 21.30 13.65
N THR A 54 15.20 20.34 14.29
CA THR A 54 15.04 19.02 13.71
C THR A 54 13.95 19.08 12.63
N ILE A 55 14.30 18.68 11.41
CA ILE A 55 13.35 18.64 10.30
C ILE A 55 13.01 17.18 10.06
N GLN A 56 11.72 16.86 10.12
CA GLN A 56 11.23 15.52 9.79
C GLN A 56 10.71 15.54 8.36
N PRO A 57 11.16 14.58 7.52
CA PRO A 57 10.68 14.50 6.14
C PRO A 57 9.19 14.30 6.06
N GLU A 58 8.58 14.93 5.07
CA GLU A 58 7.16 14.71 4.77
C GLU A 58 7.00 13.34 4.11
N LYS A 59 5.94 12.66 4.50
CA LYS A 59 5.57 11.35 3.98
C LYS A 59 4.17 11.38 3.44
N GLU A 60 3.88 10.42 2.60
CA GLU A 60 2.51 10.14 2.18
C GLU A 60 2.18 8.72 2.58
N VAL A 61 0.96 8.52 3.08
CA VAL A 61 0.48 7.21 3.48
C VAL A 61 -0.68 6.83 2.57
N VAL A 62 -0.60 5.64 1.99
CA VAL A 62 -1.65 5.11 1.12
C VAL A 62 -2.31 3.95 1.83
N LEU A 63 -3.63 3.99 1.90
CA LEU A 63 -4.44 2.89 2.42
C LEU A 63 -5.18 2.24 1.27
N ASN A 64 -5.01 0.93 1.11
CA ASN A 64 -5.75 0.15 0.12
C ASN A 64 -6.46 -0.99 0.83
N LEU A 65 -7.79 -0.98 0.79
CA LEU A 65 -8.58 -2.12 1.25
C LEU A 65 -8.75 -3.05 0.06
N VAL A 66 -8.25 -4.28 0.18
CA VAL A 66 -8.17 -5.18 -0.96
C VAL A 66 -8.72 -6.56 -0.61
N LYS A 67 -9.17 -7.30 -1.61
CA LYS A 67 -9.53 -8.70 -1.42
C LYS A 67 -8.26 -9.48 -1.07
N HIS A 68 -8.36 -10.31 -0.03
CA HIS A 68 -7.21 -11.05 0.48
C HIS A 68 -6.42 -11.80 -0.60
N PRO A 69 -7.05 -12.55 -1.52
CA PRO A 69 -6.27 -13.27 -2.53
C PRO A 69 -5.42 -12.38 -3.44
N LEU A 70 -5.74 -11.08 -3.51
CA LEU A 70 -5.01 -10.14 -4.36
C LEU A 70 -3.86 -9.43 -3.62
N THR A 71 -3.76 -9.60 -2.31
CA THR A 71 -2.84 -8.81 -1.49
C THR A 71 -1.40 -8.91 -1.95
N LYS A 72 -0.90 -10.11 -2.19
CA LYS A 72 0.50 -10.30 -2.58
C LYS A 72 0.82 -9.67 -3.93
N GLN A 73 -0.06 -9.85 -4.92
CA GLN A 73 0.21 -9.26 -6.23
C GLN A 73 0.12 -7.74 -6.20
N ILE A 74 -0.78 -7.19 -5.38
CA ILE A 74 -0.88 -5.73 -5.23
C ILE A 74 0.37 -5.19 -4.55
N MET A 75 0.82 -5.81 -3.46
CA MET A 75 2.02 -5.37 -2.77
C MET A 75 3.26 -5.48 -3.66
N HIS A 76 3.34 -6.54 -4.45
CA HIS A 76 4.45 -6.70 -5.40
C HIS A 76 4.46 -5.56 -6.43
N ALA A 77 3.30 -5.21 -6.96
CA ALA A 77 3.19 -4.11 -7.91
C ALA A 77 3.61 -2.78 -7.27
N ILE A 78 3.20 -2.53 -6.03
CA ILE A 78 3.58 -1.32 -5.31
C ILE A 78 5.11 -1.26 -5.13
N VAL A 79 5.73 -2.36 -4.71
CA VAL A 79 7.19 -2.41 -4.52
C VAL A 79 7.91 -2.07 -5.81
N GLU A 80 7.47 -2.65 -6.92
CA GLU A 80 8.09 -2.42 -8.23
C GLU A 80 7.94 -0.99 -8.71
N GLU A 81 6.71 -0.47 -8.67
CA GLU A 81 6.39 0.83 -9.25
C GLU A 81 6.85 2.00 -8.38
N ALA A 82 6.74 1.87 -7.06
CA ALA A 82 7.15 2.93 -6.15
C ALA A 82 8.61 2.80 -5.72
N GLY A 83 9.29 1.74 -6.17
CA GLY A 83 10.72 1.56 -5.90
C GLY A 83 11.05 1.21 -4.47
N LEU A 84 10.18 0.48 -3.77
CA LEU A 84 10.37 0.20 -2.35
C LEU A 84 11.52 -0.78 -2.06
N ALA A 85 12.04 -1.44 -3.09
CA ALA A 85 13.22 -2.28 -2.91
C ALA A 85 14.49 -1.45 -2.68
N THR A 86 14.44 -0.15 -2.97
CA THR A 86 15.56 0.75 -2.75
C THR A 86 15.48 1.30 -1.33
N PRO A 87 16.56 1.21 -0.53
CA PRO A 87 16.56 1.75 0.84
C PRO A 87 16.16 3.23 0.87
N GLY A 88 15.38 3.60 1.87
CA GLY A 88 14.95 4.99 2.06
C GLY A 88 13.72 5.40 1.24
N ARG A 89 13.17 4.52 0.41
CA ARG A 89 12.03 4.85 -0.43
C ARG A 89 10.69 4.68 0.27
N GLY A 90 10.63 3.78 1.24
CA GLY A 90 9.40 3.53 1.97
C GLY A 90 9.20 2.07 2.30
N LEU A 91 8.01 1.76 2.79
CA LEU A 91 7.65 0.39 3.14
C LEU A 91 6.16 0.18 2.90
N SER A 92 5.80 -1.08 2.76
CA SER A 92 4.41 -1.49 2.61
C SER A 92 4.18 -2.72 3.47
N PHE A 93 3.05 -2.75 4.15
CA PHE A 93 2.70 -3.91 4.98
C PHE A 93 1.19 -4.09 4.97
N ALA A 94 0.75 -5.29 5.30
CA ALA A 94 -0.67 -5.61 5.26
C ALA A 94 -1.14 -6.15 6.58
N LEU A 95 -2.37 -5.83 6.92
CA LEU A 95 -3.06 -6.29 8.11
C LEU A 95 -4.35 -6.99 7.69
N PRO A 96 -4.73 -8.09 8.36
CA PRO A 96 -6.04 -8.66 8.11
C PRO A 96 -7.13 -7.74 8.61
N VAL A 97 -8.21 -7.64 7.85
CA VAL A 97 -9.37 -6.83 8.23
C VAL A 97 -10.50 -7.78 8.63
N GLU A 98 -10.97 -7.62 9.86
CA GLU A 98 -11.98 -8.52 10.40
C GLU A 98 -13.36 -8.26 9.84
N ASP A 99 -13.79 -7.00 9.80
CA ASP A 99 -15.12 -6.64 9.35
C ASP A 99 -15.05 -5.43 8.43
N VAL A 100 -15.86 -5.45 7.37
CA VAL A 100 -15.98 -4.34 6.43
C VAL A 100 -17.45 -4.14 6.14
N VAL A 101 -17.90 -2.90 6.16
CA VAL A 101 -19.24 -2.52 5.71
C VAL A 101 -19.13 -1.41 4.67
N GLY A 102 -20.11 -1.29 3.81
CA GLY A 102 -20.15 -0.20 2.85
C GLY A 102 -19.38 -0.43 1.56
N ILE A 103 -19.16 -1.68 1.20
CA ILE A 103 -18.49 -1.99 -0.06
C ILE A 103 -19.48 -1.76 -1.21
N LEU A 104 -19.08 -0.93 -2.15
CA LEU A 104 -19.94 -0.50 -3.25
C LEU A 104 -19.73 -1.29 -4.53
N HIS A 105 -18.56 -1.89 -4.71
CA HIS A 105 -18.23 -2.60 -5.93
C HIS A 105 -17.90 -4.05 -5.66
N HIS A 106 -18.33 -4.91 -6.56
CA HIS A 106 -18.03 -6.31 -6.51
C HIS A 106 -16.86 -6.61 -7.45
N VAL A 107 -15.81 -7.22 -6.92
CA VAL A 107 -14.65 -7.61 -7.72
C VAL A 107 -14.65 -9.11 -7.91
N ASP A 108 -14.56 -9.54 -9.17
CA ASP A 108 -14.39 -10.95 -9.48
C ASP A 108 -12.92 -11.33 -9.31
N VAL A 109 -12.61 -11.87 -8.13
CA VAL A 109 -11.25 -12.23 -7.77
C VAL A 109 -10.70 -13.32 -8.69
N GLU A 110 -11.52 -14.30 -9.05
CA GLU A 110 -11.07 -15.39 -9.91
C GLU A 110 -10.66 -14.88 -11.28
N GLU A 111 -11.42 -13.96 -11.84
CA GLU A 111 -11.10 -13.37 -13.12
C GLU A 111 -9.80 -12.57 -13.06
N LEU A 112 -9.61 -11.78 -12.00
CA LEU A 112 -8.38 -11.00 -11.84
C LEU A 112 -7.16 -11.89 -11.68
N LEU A 113 -7.28 -12.99 -10.97
CA LEU A 113 -6.17 -13.93 -10.80
C LEU A 113 -5.83 -14.63 -12.10
N LYS A 114 -6.79 -14.88 -12.96
CA LYS A 114 -6.54 -15.46 -14.29
C LYS A 114 -5.77 -14.51 -15.20
N GLN A 115 -5.96 -13.20 -15.03
CA GLN A 115 -5.23 -12.20 -15.79
C GLN A 115 -3.76 -12.12 -15.36
N ASN A 116 -3.44 -12.65 -14.18
CA ASN A 116 -2.09 -12.66 -13.63
C ASN A 116 -1.73 -14.08 -13.20
N PRO A 117 -1.47 -14.97 -14.16
CA PRO A 117 -1.28 -16.40 -13.85
C PRO A 117 -0.07 -16.68 -12.96
N ASP A 118 0.89 -15.76 -12.88
CA ASP A 118 2.05 -15.92 -12.03
C ASP A 118 1.81 -15.43 -10.59
N SER A 119 0.62 -14.92 -10.31
CA SER A 119 0.26 -14.45 -8.96
C SER A 119 -0.30 -15.58 -8.12
N GLU A 120 0.04 -15.59 -6.87
CA GLU A 120 -0.46 -16.58 -5.93
C GLU A 120 -1.34 -15.98 -4.85
#